data_732552cdac1279fcdf86dabf84fe22fc
#
_entry.id   732552cdac1279fcdf86dabf84fe22fc
#
_cell.length_a   1.000
_cell.length_b   1.000
_cell.length_c   1.000
_cell.angle_alpha   90.00
_cell.angle_beta   90.00
_cell.angle_gamma   90.00
#
_symmetry.space_group_name_H-M   'P 1'
#
loop_
_entity.id
_entity.type
_entity.pdbx_description
1 polymer ?
#
loop_
_entity_poly.entity_id
_entity_poly.type
_entity_poly.pdbx_seq_one_letter_code
_entity_poly.pdbx_strand_id
1 'polypeptide(L)'
;MKNSNKIKLCIIIPAFNEEKAIGTVVEAMRKTVAKTSYDTSVVVIDDGSHDRTADVALAHGAIVIRHILNSGAGGATATGLSYAEQNNFDIAVTADADGQHAPSDVVACVDELIRVNSDLVIGSRLINSEGMSKSKILGNRGLSFITYMLFGVSVTDSQSGLRVFSKKALAQLKWKTRGYEFCSEMLWRAKQQQLKISEFPIKAIYTDYSKAKGQNNWNAFNIVGSLIRRRITEIIHE
;
A
#
# COMPACT_ATOMS: atom_id res chain seq x y z
N MET A 1 25.62 -10.00 26.40
CA MET A 1 25.28 -9.82 24.99
C MET A 1 23.83 -9.33 24.94
N LYS A 2 23.58 -8.04 24.60
CA LYS A 2 22.21 -7.52 24.41
C LYS A 2 21.63 -8.23 23.19
N ASN A 3 20.62 -9.09 23.37
CA ASN A 3 19.75 -9.50 22.27
C ASN A 3 19.10 -8.22 21.72
N SER A 4 19.70 -7.63 20.70
CA SER A 4 18.98 -6.61 19.93
C SER A 4 17.85 -7.32 19.21
N ASN A 5 16.65 -7.28 19.75
CA ASN A 5 15.47 -7.75 19.04
C ASN A 5 15.45 -7.03 17.69
N LYS A 6 15.65 -7.79 16.60
CA LYS A 6 15.53 -7.25 15.26
C LYS A 6 14.10 -6.73 15.05
N ILE A 7 13.95 -5.60 14.40
CA ILE A 7 12.63 -5.08 14.01
C ILE A 7 11.96 -6.08 13.07
N LYS A 8 10.76 -6.54 13.45
CA LYS A 8 9.94 -7.43 12.63
C LYS A 8 9.20 -6.65 11.57
N LEU A 9 9.53 -6.88 10.31
CA LEU A 9 8.97 -6.20 9.15
C LEU A 9 8.07 -7.14 8.35
N CYS A 10 6.82 -6.74 8.10
CA CYS A 10 5.88 -7.43 7.22
C CYS A 10 5.75 -6.68 5.88
N ILE A 11 6.16 -7.28 4.78
CA ILE A 11 5.87 -6.76 3.43
C ILE A 11 4.59 -7.41 2.94
N ILE A 12 3.57 -6.60 2.70
CA ILE A 12 2.23 -7.01 2.29
C ILE A 12 2.05 -6.69 0.82
N ILE A 13 1.70 -7.67 0.02
CA ILE A 13 1.47 -7.54 -1.41
C ILE A 13 0.06 -8.04 -1.74
N PRO A 14 -0.95 -7.13 -1.80
CA PRO A 14 -2.26 -7.48 -2.32
C PRO A 14 -2.15 -7.86 -3.81
N ALA A 15 -2.74 -8.98 -4.20
CA ALA A 15 -2.62 -9.50 -5.56
C ALA A 15 -3.96 -10.06 -6.06
N PHE A 16 -4.31 -9.76 -7.31
CA PHE A 16 -5.47 -10.34 -8.00
C PHE A 16 -5.15 -10.56 -9.48
N ASN A 17 -5.05 -11.84 -9.90
CA ASN A 17 -4.67 -12.25 -11.26
C ASN A 17 -3.31 -11.65 -11.68
N GLU A 18 -2.26 -11.95 -10.89
CA GLU A 18 -0.90 -11.44 -11.05
C GLU A 18 0.14 -12.55 -11.27
N GLU A 19 -0.27 -13.73 -11.78
CA GLU A 19 0.62 -14.89 -11.95
C GLU A 19 1.91 -14.57 -12.72
N LYS A 20 1.85 -13.61 -13.67
CA LYS A 20 2.98 -13.23 -14.52
C LYS A 20 4.01 -12.34 -13.83
N ALA A 21 3.61 -11.61 -12.79
CA ALA A 21 4.46 -10.61 -12.14
C ALA A 21 4.85 -11.01 -10.70
N ILE A 22 3.94 -11.66 -9.98
CA ILE A 22 4.07 -11.86 -8.53
C ILE A 22 5.35 -12.60 -8.13
N GLY A 23 5.78 -13.60 -8.91
CA GLY A 23 7.00 -14.35 -8.61
C GLY A 23 8.26 -13.48 -8.60
N THR A 24 8.41 -12.66 -9.65
CA THR A 24 9.54 -11.71 -9.77
C THR A 24 9.50 -10.66 -8.66
N VAL A 25 8.31 -10.15 -8.33
CA VAL A 25 8.14 -9.15 -7.25
C VAL A 25 8.53 -9.74 -5.90
N VAL A 26 8.02 -10.92 -5.54
CA VAL A 26 8.36 -11.59 -4.28
C VAL A 26 9.86 -11.86 -4.17
N GLU A 27 10.46 -12.39 -5.25
CA GLU A 27 11.89 -12.68 -5.28
C GLU A 27 12.75 -11.42 -5.10
N ALA A 28 12.41 -10.34 -5.84
CA ALA A 28 13.11 -9.06 -5.73
C ALA A 28 13.01 -8.45 -4.33
N MET A 29 11.82 -8.48 -3.71
CA MET A 29 11.61 -8.03 -2.33
C MET A 29 12.47 -8.84 -1.36
N ARG A 30 12.40 -10.17 -1.41
CA ARG A 30 13.17 -11.05 -0.52
C ARG A 30 14.67 -10.87 -0.66
N LYS A 31 15.19 -10.75 -1.89
CA LYS A 31 16.62 -10.49 -2.14
C LYS A 31 17.08 -9.15 -1.57
N THR A 32 16.24 -8.13 -1.63
CA THR A 32 16.59 -6.79 -1.13
C THR A 32 16.57 -6.76 0.39
N VAL A 33 15.52 -7.27 1.03
CA VAL A 33 15.40 -7.23 2.49
C VAL A 33 16.39 -8.18 3.19
N ALA A 34 16.85 -9.22 2.53
CA ALA A 34 17.90 -10.10 3.06
C ALA A 34 19.23 -9.37 3.33
N LYS A 35 19.43 -8.18 2.73
CA LYS A 35 20.61 -7.32 2.95
C LYS A 35 20.42 -6.31 4.08
N THR A 36 19.24 -6.28 4.70
CA THR A 36 18.92 -5.38 5.82
C THR A 36 19.06 -6.08 7.17
N SER A 37 18.98 -5.33 8.25
CA SER A 37 18.96 -5.85 9.61
C SER A 37 17.57 -6.27 10.09
N TYR A 38 16.53 -6.10 9.28
CA TYR A 38 15.15 -6.42 9.62
C TYR A 38 14.90 -7.94 9.63
N ASP A 39 14.05 -8.40 10.53
CA ASP A 39 13.45 -9.74 10.48
C ASP A 39 12.19 -9.66 9.63
N THR A 40 12.29 -10.08 8.36
CA THR A 40 11.30 -9.75 7.35
C THR A 40 10.53 -10.97 6.86
N SER A 41 9.20 -10.83 6.79
CA SER A 41 8.30 -11.75 6.08
C SER A 41 7.66 -11.04 4.89
N VAL A 42 7.59 -11.73 3.74
CA VAL A 42 6.82 -11.29 2.56
C VAL A 42 5.51 -12.06 2.55
N VAL A 43 4.40 -11.33 2.60
CA VAL A 43 3.03 -11.86 2.70
C VAL A 43 2.23 -11.41 1.49
N VAL A 44 1.77 -12.35 0.68
CA VAL A 44 0.90 -12.10 -0.46
C VAL A 44 -0.54 -12.36 -0.05
N ILE A 45 -1.40 -11.38 -0.26
CA ILE A 45 -2.85 -11.53 -0.07
C ILE A 45 -3.45 -11.77 -1.45
N ASP A 46 -3.70 -13.03 -1.77
CA ASP A 46 -4.37 -13.42 -3.01
C ASP A 46 -5.87 -13.17 -2.88
N ASP A 47 -6.34 -12.11 -3.51
CA ASP A 47 -7.72 -11.62 -3.41
C ASP A 47 -8.71 -12.40 -4.29
N GLY A 48 -8.65 -13.73 -4.20
CA GLY A 48 -9.54 -14.63 -4.93
C GLY A 48 -9.19 -14.74 -6.42
N SER A 49 -7.89 -14.82 -6.76
CA SER A 49 -7.43 -14.97 -8.14
C SER A 49 -7.96 -16.27 -8.79
N HIS A 50 -8.19 -16.19 -10.09
CA HIS A 50 -8.59 -17.32 -10.93
C HIS A 50 -7.41 -17.97 -11.68
N ASP A 51 -6.23 -17.33 -11.62
CA ASP A 51 -4.98 -17.80 -12.19
C ASP A 51 -4.08 -18.46 -11.13
N ARG A 52 -2.82 -18.67 -11.45
CA ARG A 52 -1.85 -19.30 -10.54
C ARG A 52 -1.14 -18.32 -9.62
N THR A 53 -1.71 -17.14 -9.33
CA THR A 53 -1.09 -16.11 -8.48
C THR A 53 -0.62 -16.66 -7.13
N ALA A 54 -1.49 -17.36 -6.41
CA ALA A 54 -1.17 -17.94 -5.10
C ALA A 54 -0.04 -18.97 -5.17
N ASP A 55 -0.12 -19.90 -6.14
CA ASP A 55 0.88 -20.96 -6.31
C ASP A 55 2.25 -20.39 -6.66
N VAL A 56 2.29 -19.40 -7.55
CA VAL A 56 3.53 -18.72 -7.95
C VAL A 56 4.13 -17.96 -6.78
N ALA A 57 3.33 -17.22 -6.00
CA ALA A 57 3.81 -16.50 -4.83
C ALA A 57 4.41 -17.47 -3.78
N LEU A 58 3.72 -18.58 -3.51
CA LEU A 58 4.18 -19.61 -2.57
C LEU A 58 5.49 -20.25 -3.04
N ALA A 59 5.60 -20.60 -4.33
CA ALA A 59 6.81 -21.19 -4.91
C ALA A 59 8.05 -20.27 -4.80
N HIS A 60 7.84 -18.93 -4.77
CA HIS A 60 8.91 -17.94 -4.57
C HIS A 60 9.14 -17.57 -3.10
N GLY A 61 8.49 -18.32 -2.17
CA GLY A 61 8.74 -18.23 -0.73
C GLY A 61 8.01 -17.09 -0.01
N ALA A 62 6.89 -16.64 -0.52
CA ALA A 62 5.96 -15.79 0.21
C ALA A 62 5.08 -16.62 1.15
N ILE A 63 4.63 -16.02 2.24
CA ILE A 63 3.46 -16.49 2.98
C ILE A 63 2.24 -16.05 2.15
N VAL A 64 1.29 -16.96 1.90
CA VAL A 64 0.11 -16.66 1.10
C VAL A 64 -1.15 -16.79 1.93
N ILE A 65 -1.95 -15.73 1.92
CA ILE A 65 -3.31 -15.72 2.49
C ILE A 65 -4.28 -15.56 1.32
N ARG A 66 -5.15 -16.54 1.13
CA ARG A 66 -6.06 -16.58 -0.01
C ARG A 66 -7.48 -16.27 0.41
N HIS A 67 -8.10 -15.30 -0.24
CA HIS A 67 -9.53 -15.03 -0.13
C HIS A 67 -10.33 -15.99 -1.00
N ILE A 68 -11.51 -16.39 -0.53
CA ILE A 68 -12.45 -17.23 -1.30
C ILE A 68 -13.08 -16.40 -2.43
N LEU A 69 -13.34 -15.12 -2.17
CA LEU A 69 -13.95 -14.17 -3.09
C LEU A 69 -13.13 -12.89 -3.15
N ASN A 70 -13.13 -12.21 -4.29
CA ASN A 70 -12.50 -10.91 -4.44
C ASN A 70 -13.14 -9.89 -3.49
N SER A 71 -12.35 -9.35 -2.60
CA SER A 71 -12.75 -8.34 -1.60
C SER A 71 -12.37 -6.92 -2.00
N GLY A 72 -11.59 -6.77 -3.09
CA GLY A 72 -11.04 -5.53 -3.58
C GLY A 72 -9.75 -5.12 -2.88
N ALA A 73 -9.00 -4.19 -3.48
CA ALA A 73 -7.69 -3.76 -3.01
C ALA A 73 -7.68 -3.30 -1.53
N GLY A 74 -8.72 -2.58 -1.12
CA GLY A 74 -8.88 -2.14 0.27
C GLY A 74 -9.11 -3.30 1.24
N GLY A 75 -9.89 -4.32 0.83
CA GLY A 75 -10.13 -5.52 1.63
C GLY A 75 -8.87 -6.37 1.77
N ALA A 76 -8.17 -6.62 0.67
CA ALA A 76 -6.91 -7.37 0.68
C ALA A 76 -5.84 -6.68 1.53
N THR A 77 -5.70 -5.35 1.40
CA THR A 77 -4.79 -4.57 2.24
C THR A 77 -5.15 -4.68 3.73
N ALA A 78 -6.45 -4.58 4.07
CA ALA A 78 -6.90 -4.72 5.46
C ALA A 78 -6.58 -6.10 6.04
N THR A 79 -6.73 -7.17 5.26
CA THR A 79 -6.35 -8.53 5.66
C THR A 79 -4.85 -8.62 5.95
N GLY A 80 -4.00 -8.04 5.08
CA GLY A 80 -2.55 -8.02 5.29
C GLY A 80 -2.14 -7.26 6.54
N LEU A 81 -2.72 -6.08 6.80
CA LEU A 81 -2.42 -5.32 8.03
C LEU A 81 -2.93 -6.05 9.28
N SER A 82 -4.09 -6.69 9.21
CA SER A 82 -4.59 -7.51 10.33
C SER A 82 -3.68 -8.71 10.61
N TYR A 83 -3.15 -9.35 9.58
CA TYR A 83 -2.15 -10.40 9.73
C TYR A 83 -0.88 -9.87 10.43
N ALA A 84 -0.37 -8.72 9.99
CA ALA A 84 0.82 -8.12 10.60
C ALA A 84 0.58 -7.76 12.08
N GLU A 85 -0.58 -7.20 12.43
CA GLU A 85 -0.97 -6.88 13.80
C GLU A 85 -1.04 -8.15 14.67
N GLN A 86 -1.76 -9.19 14.23
CA GLN A 86 -1.96 -10.44 14.97
C GLN A 86 -0.66 -11.23 15.19
N ASN A 87 0.30 -11.11 14.26
CA ASN A 87 1.59 -11.78 14.36
C ASN A 87 2.67 -10.90 15.01
N ASN A 88 2.29 -9.78 15.63
CA ASN A 88 3.17 -8.90 16.39
C ASN A 88 4.35 -8.36 15.57
N PHE A 89 4.12 -7.98 14.32
CA PHE A 89 5.09 -7.21 13.54
C PHE A 89 5.21 -5.79 14.10
N ASP A 90 6.41 -5.23 14.06
CA ASP A 90 6.68 -3.87 14.52
C ASP A 90 6.34 -2.84 13.44
N ILE A 91 6.57 -3.21 12.19
CA ILE A 91 6.33 -2.39 11.00
C ILE A 91 5.70 -3.27 9.92
N ALA A 92 4.72 -2.73 9.20
CA ALA A 92 4.25 -3.30 7.95
C ALA A 92 4.43 -2.31 6.80
N VAL A 93 4.63 -2.81 5.60
CA VAL A 93 4.67 -2.02 4.37
C VAL A 93 3.82 -2.69 3.30
N THR A 94 3.02 -1.91 2.59
CA THR A 94 2.27 -2.38 1.41
C THR A 94 3.03 -2.06 0.14
N ALA A 95 2.98 -2.95 -0.84
CA ALA A 95 3.54 -2.75 -2.17
C ALA A 95 2.64 -3.42 -3.22
N ASP A 96 2.62 -2.87 -4.44
CA ASP A 96 1.81 -3.40 -5.53
C ASP A 96 2.44 -4.68 -6.13
N ALA A 97 1.60 -5.60 -6.61
CA ALA A 97 2.01 -6.90 -7.16
C ALA A 97 2.55 -6.82 -8.61
N ASP A 98 2.41 -5.66 -9.28
CA ASP A 98 2.77 -5.47 -10.70
C ASP A 98 4.21 -4.99 -10.94
N GLY A 99 4.99 -4.85 -9.85
CA GLY A 99 6.40 -4.45 -9.92
C GLY A 99 6.64 -2.96 -10.12
N GLN A 100 5.65 -2.10 -9.92
CA GLN A 100 5.83 -0.64 -10.04
C GLN A 100 6.62 -0.01 -8.88
N HIS A 101 6.84 -0.74 -7.79
CA HIS A 101 7.62 -0.27 -6.64
C HIS A 101 9.00 -0.93 -6.61
N ALA A 102 10.06 -0.12 -6.61
CA ALA A 102 11.41 -0.62 -6.41
C ALA A 102 11.56 -1.20 -4.98
N PRO A 103 12.12 -2.41 -4.82
CA PRO A 103 12.37 -2.95 -3.48
C PRO A 103 13.28 -2.05 -2.62
N SER A 104 14.19 -1.28 -3.23
CA SER A 104 15.01 -0.27 -2.55
C SER A 104 14.16 0.85 -1.95
N ASP A 105 13.11 1.31 -2.67
CA ASP A 105 12.21 2.36 -2.19
C ASP A 105 11.35 1.86 -1.02
N VAL A 106 10.98 0.56 -1.05
CA VAL A 106 10.28 -0.08 0.08
C VAL A 106 11.13 0.01 1.35
N VAL A 107 12.42 -0.38 1.27
CA VAL A 107 13.35 -0.29 2.42
C VAL A 107 13.55 1.16 2.85
N ALA A 108 13.79 2.08 1.89
CA ALA A 108 13.99 3.48 2.20
C ALA A 108 12.79 4.14 2.90
N CYS A 109 11.56 3.77 2.52
CA CYS A 109 10.36 4.23 3.21
C CYS A 109 10.24 3.67 4.64
N VAL A 110 10.70 2.43 4.88
CA VAL A 110 10.76 1.85 6.23
C VAL A 110 11.79 2.59 7.09
N ASP A 111 12.99 2.83 6.54
CA ASP A 111 14.04 3.59 7.22
C ASP A 111 13.56 5.02 7.53
N GLU A 112 12.83 5.64 6.62
CA GLU A 112 12.23 6.98 6.82
C GLU A 112 11.23 6.98 7.97
N LEU A 113 10.32 6.00 8.05
CA LEU A 113 9.37 5.89 9.16
C LEU A 113 10.08 5.90 10.51
N ILE A 114 11.16 5.13 10.62
CA ILE A 114 11.97 5.04 11.84
C ILE A 114 12.68 6.37 12.11
N ARG A 115 13.33 6.94 11.07
CA ARG A 115 14.13 8.17 11.15
C ARG A 115 13.33 9.36 11.65
N VAL A 116 12.11 9.55 11.11
CA VAL A 116 11.27 10.72 11.45
C VAL A 116 10.25 10.42 12.54
N ASN A 117 10.23 9.18 13.04
CA ASN A 117 9.28 8.69 14.03
C ASN A 117 7.83 9.01 13.62
N SER A 118 7.47 8.58 12.41
CA SER A 118 6.11 8.70 11.87
C SER A 118 5.30 7.45 12.16
N ASP A 119 3.96 7.58 12.13
CA ASP A 119 3.05 6.46 12.24
C ASP A 119 2.68 5.88 10.87
N LEU A 120 2.68 6.74 9.83
CA LEU A 120 2.38 6.38 8.45
C LEU A 120 3.32 7.13 7.50
N VAL A 121 4.05 6.40 6.65
CA VAL A 121 4.82 6.97 5.54
C VAL A 121 4.17 6.60 4.22
N ILE A 122 4.03 7.58 3.33
CA ILE A 122 3.54 7.39 1.97
C ILE A 122 4.73 7.52 1.02
N GLY A 123 4.99 6.49 0.23
CA GLY A 123 5.93 6.58 -0.88
C GLY A 123 5.32 7.40 -2.01
N SER A 124 5.67 8.68 -2.11
CA SER A 124 5.08 9.59 -3.09
C SER A 124 5.84 9.60 -4.40
N ARG A 125 5.12 9.29 -5.50
CA ARG A 125 5.61 9.41 -6.88
C ARG A 125 5.55 10.84 -7.40
N LEU A 126 4.85 11.73 -6.71
CA LEU A 126 4.57 13.11 -7.14
C LEU A 126 5.53 14.13 -6.56
N ILE A 127 6.34 13.78 -5.56
CA ILE A 127 7.46 14.60 -5.07
C ILE A 127 8.55 14.64 -6.15
N ASN A 128 8.87 13.48 -6.75
CA ASN A 128 9.74 13.37 -7.91
C ASN A 128 9.00 12.61 -9.02
N SER A 129 8.31 13.36 -9.89
CA SER A 129 7.46 12.80 -10.94
C SER A 129 8.21 12.45 -12.23
N GLU A 130 9.53 12.30 -12.17
CA GLU A 130 10.36 11.90 -13.30
C GLU A 130 9.88 10.56 -13.90
N GLY A 131 9.73 10.51 -15.22
CA GLY A 131 9.25 9.33 -15.95
C GLY A 131 7.73 9.16 -15.96
N MET A 132 6.96 9.96 -15.22
CA MET A 132 5.50 9.90 -15.25
C MET A 132 4.89 10.70 -16.42
N SER A 133 3.84 10.18 -17.04
CA SER A 133 3.09 10.95 -18.03
C SER A 133 2.34 12.12 -17.39
N LYS A 134 2.22 13.25 -18.09
CA LYS A 134 1.53 14.46 -17.61
C LYS A 134 0.06 14.17 -17.20
N SER A 135 -0.62 13.30 -17.91
CA SER A 135 -2.00 12.90 -17.59
C SER A 135 -2.10 12.15 -16.25
N LYS A 136 -1.16 11.24 -15.95
CA LYS A 136 -1.11 10.53 -14.66
C LYS A 136 -0.77 11.48 -13.52
N ILE A 137 0.17 12.42 -13.73
CA ILE A 137 0.51 13.45 -12.74
C ILE A 137 -0.72 14.29 -12.41
N LEU A 138 -1.42 14.79 -13.44
CA LEU A 138 -2.62 15.61 -13.26
C LEU A 138 -3.74 14.83 -12.56
N GLY A 139 -4.00 13.60 -12.97
CA GLY A 139 -5.01 12.73 -12.35
C GLY A 139 -4.74 12.46 -10.87
N ASN A 140 -3.51 12.07 -10.52
CA ASN A 140 -3.15 11.78 -9.14
C ASN A 140 -3.15 13.05 -8.26
N ARG A 141 -2.66 14.20 -8.77
CA ARG A 141 -2.78 15.49 -8.07
C ARG A 141 -4.23 15.89 -7.86
N GLY A 142 -5.08 15.68 -8.86
CA GLY A 142 -6.52 15.93 -8.75
C GLY A 142 -7.17 15.10 -7.64
N LEU A 143 -6.88 13.80 -7.56
CA LEU A 143 -7.38 12.92 -6.50
C LEU A 143 -6.83 13.32 -5.11
N SER A 144 -5.56 13.72 -5.02
CA SER A 144 -4.98 14.23 -3.76
C SER A 144 -5.64 15.55 -3.33
N PHE A 145 -5.92 16.45 -4.27
CA PHE A 145 -6.66 17.68 -4.00
C PHE A 145 -8.10 17.40 -3.52
N ILE A 146 -8.81 16.46 -4.14
CA ILE A 146 -10.16 16.04 -3.70
C ILE A 146 -10.10 15.42 -2.30
N THR A 147 -9.09 14.59 -2.02
CA THR A 147 -8.86 14.02 -0.68
C THR A 147 -8.66 15.15 0.35
N TYR A 148 -7.87 16.16 0.01
CA TYR A 148 -7.70 17.33 0.88
C TYR A 148 -9.02 18.08 1.11
N MET A 149 -9.79 18.37 0.07
CA MET A 149 -11.06 19.09 0.17
C MET A 149 -12.11 18.34 1.00
N LEU A 150 -12.20 17.02 0.85
CA LEU A 150 -13.21 16.22 1.55
C LEU A 150 -12.82 15.88 3.00
N PHE A 151 -11.53 15.67 3.25
CA PHE A 151 -11.06 15.11 4.53
C PHE A 151 -10.02 15.97 5.23
N GLY A 152 -9.55 17.04 4.59
CA GLY A 152 -8.56 17.97 5.15
C GLY A 152 -7.19 17.32 5.39
N VAL A 153 -6.83 16.28 4.62
CA VAL A 153 -5.51 15.64 4.67
C VAL A 153 -4.66 16.10 3.50
N SER A 154 -3.58 16.81 3.80
CA SER A 154 -2.66 17.30 2.78
C SER A 154 -1.52 16.32 2.57
N VAL A 155 -1.54 15.63 1.42
CA VAL A 155 -0.47 14.75 0.94
C VAL A 155 -0.31 14.94 -0.57
N THR A 156 0.89 14.72 -1.09
CA THR A 156 1.17 14.89 -2.51
C THR A 156 0.61 13.76 -3.36
N ASP A 157 0.67 12.50 -2.88
CA ASP A 157 0.20 11.30 -3.61
C ASP A 157 -0.73 10.43 -2.74
N SER A 158 -2.00 10.82 -2.68
CA SER A 158 -3.02 10.08 -1.91
C SER A 158 -3.29 8.67 -2.45
N GLN A 159 -2.92 8.39 -3.70
CA GLN A 159 -3.21 7.13 -4.40
C GLN A 159 -2.03 6.16 -4.47
N SER A 160 -0.89 6.50 -3.86
CA SER A 160 0.25 5.58 -3.82
C SER A 160 -0.09 4.30 -3.05
N GLY A 161 0.24 3.14 -3.63
CA GLY A 161 0.11 1.83 -2.99
C GLY A 161 1.26 1.51 -2.02
N LEU A 162 2.41 2.22 -2.14
CA LEU A 162 3.53 2.06 -1.22
C LEU A 162 3.30 2.86 0.05
N ARG A 163 3.01 2.17 1.14
CA ARG A 163 2.75 2.77 2.46
C ARG A 163 3.39 1.95 3.56
N VAL A 164 3.99 2.64 4.53
CA VAL A 164 4.62 2.01 5.70
C VAL A 164 3.85 2.39 6.95
N PHE A 165 3.58 1.41 7.79
CA PHE A 165 2.75 1.51 8.98
C PHE A 165 3.56 1.15 10.21
N SER A 166 3.58 2.03 11.22
CA SER A 166 4.11 1.73 12.54
C SER A 166 3.21 0.74 13.29
N LYS A 167 3.70 0.15 14.36
CA LYS A 167 2.91 -0.71 15.25
C LYS A 167 1.65 0.00 15.77
N LYS A 168 1.74 1.30 16.05
CA LYS A 168 0.59 2.12 16.46
C LYS A 168 -0.43 2.24 15.33
N ALA A 169 0.02 2.48 14.09
CA ALA A 169 -0.86 2.55 12.94
C ALA A 169 -1.55 1.20 12.68
N LEU A 170 -0.84 0.06 12.81
CA LEU A 170 -1.42 -1.28 12.68
C LEU A 170 -2.58 -1.50 13.65
N ALA A 171 -2.43 -1.09 14.90
CA ALA A 171 -3.46 -1.25 15.93
C ALA A 171 -4.68 -0.34 15.72
N GLN A 172 -4.47 0.89 15.23
CA GLN A 172 -5.51 1.91 15.21
C GLN A 172 -6.19 2.10 13.85
N LEU A 173 -5.49 1.77 12.75
CA LEU A 173 -5.97 2.12 11.42
C LEU A 173 -6.95 1.07 10.89
N LYS A 174 -8.22 1.44 10.80
CA LYS A 174 -9.28 0.60 10.23
C LYS A 174 -10.12 1.43 9.27
N TRP A 175 -10.55 0.84 8.16
CA TRP A 175 -11.42 1.47 7.15
C TRP A 175 -12.50 0.48 6.69
N LYS A 176 -13.48 0.97 5.94
CA LYS A 176 -14.63 0.18 5.49
C LYS A 176 -14.68 -0.02 3.98
N THR A 177 -14.07 0.88 3.21
CA THR A 177 -14.09 0.81 1.75
C THR A 177 -13.21 -0.32 1.22
N ARG A 178 -13.66 -0.96 0.14
CA ARG A 178 -13.02 -2.15 -0.42
C ARG A 178 -12.26 -1.86 -1.72
N GLY A 179 -12.73 -0.88 -2.52
CA GLY A 179 -12.09 -0.45 -3.75
C GLY A 179 -10.92 0.52 -3.53
N TYR A 180 -10.46 1.18 -4.57
CA TYR A 180 -9.31 2.10 -4.53
C TYR A 180 -9.56 3.36 -3.69
N GLU A 181 -10.81 3.71 -3.40
CA GLU A 181 -11.16 4.79 -2.49
C GLU A 181 -10.64 4.59 -1.07
N PHE A 182 -10.29 3.35 -0.70
CA PHE A 182 -9.67 3.06 0.60
C PHE A 182 -8.41 3.87 0.85
N CYS A 183 -7.69 4.23 -0.22
CA CYS A 183 -6.48 5.04 -0.15
C CYS A 183 -6.73 6.38 0.54
N SER A 184 -7.82 7.04 0.19
CA SER A 184 -8.22 8.34 0.78
C SER A 184 -8.92 8.16 2.13
N GLU A 185 -9.75 7.11 2.30
CA GLU A 185 -10.37 6.82 3.59
C GLU A 185 -9.30 6.51 4.65
N MET A 186 -8.27 5.74 4.31
CA MET A 186 -7.16 5.42 5.20
C MET A 186 -6.47 6.68 5.73
N LEU A 187 -6.18 7.64 4.85
CA LEU A 187 -5.57 8.92 5.21
C LEU A 187 -6.47 9.72 6.14
N TRP A 188 -7.76 9.76 5.86
CA TRP A 188 -8.73 10.42 6.73
C TRP A 188 -8.78 9.76 8.11
N ARG A 189 -8.85 8.41 8.18
CA ARG A 189 -8.80 7.67 9.45
C ARG A 189 -7.50 7.93 10.20
N ALA A 190 -6.36 7.97 9.51
CA ALA A 190 -5.09 8.31 10.11
C ALA A 190 -5.11 9.69 10.77
N LYS A 191 -5.70 10.70 10.10
CA LYS A 191 -5.90 12.04 10.68
C LYS A 191 -6.82 12.00 11.91
N GLN A 192 -7.96 11.30 11.84
CA GLN A 192 -8.89 11.18 12.98
C GLN A 192 -8.22 10.55 14.21
N GLN A 193 -7.33 9.56 13.99
CA GLN A 193 -6.55 8.91 15.03
C GLN A 193 -5.29 9.69 15.45
N GLN A 194 -5.10 10.91 14.92
CA GLN A 194 -3.94 11.76 15.19
C GLN A 194 -2.60 11.04 14.92
N LEU A 195 -2.58 10.20 13.88
CA LEU A 195 -1.36 9.54 13.43
C LEU A 195 -0.46 10.54 12.70
N LYS A 196 0.84 10.48 12.98
CA LYS A 196 1.82 11.30 12.29
C LYS A 196 2.08 10.75 10.89
N ILE A 197 1.65 11.49 9.86
CA ILE A 197 1.82 11.16 8.46
C ILE A 197 3.03 11.89 7.90
N SER A 198 3.87 11.20 7.14
CA SER A 198 4.97 11.77 6.35
C SER A 198 5.00 11.18 4.94
N GLU A 199 5.77 11.79 4.05
CA GLU A 199 5.94 11.32 2.68
C GLU A 199 7.43 11.14 2.37
N PHE A 200 7.73 10.15 1.55
CA PHE A 200 9.07 9.88 1.04
C PHE A 200 9.03 9.80 -0.49
N PRO A 201 9.95 10.48 -1.21
CA PRO A 201 9.97 10.43 -2.67
C PRO A 201 10.37 9.03 -3.16
N ILE A 202 9.55 8.47 -4.05
CA ILE A 202 9.83 7.21 -4.72
C ILE A 202 9.77 7.37 -6.24
N LYS A 203 10.41 6.44 -6.97
CA LYS A 203 10.33 6.42 -8.42
C LYS A 203 9.17 5.54 -8.89
N ALA A 204 8.38 6.06 -9.83
CA ALA A 204 7.38 5.24 -10.52
C ALA A 204 8.08 4.37 -11.59
N ILE A 205 8.00 3.05 -11.44
CA ILE A 205 8.50 2.10 -12.43
C ILE A 205 7.34 1.70 -13.35
N TYR A 206 7.55 1.80 -14.66
CA TYR A 206 6.57 1.37 -15.66
C TYR A 206 7.14 0.20 -16.44
N THR A 207 6.75 -1.00 -16.04
CA THR A 207 7.02 -2.23 -16.80
C THR A 207 6.06 -2.33 -17.99
N ASP A 208 6.41 -3.11 -19.03
CA ASP A 208 5.49 -3.33 -20.14
C ASP A 208 4.22 -4.06 -19.66
N TYR A 209 4.35 -4.91 -18.64
CA TYR A 209 3.23 -5.55 -17.97
C TYR A 209 2.28 -4.53 -17.29
N SER A 210 2.82 -3.61 -16.49
CA SER A 210 2.02 -2.61 -15.81
C SER A 210 1.36 -1.60 -16.77
N LYS A 211 2.01 -1.32 -17.91
CA LYS A 211 1.42 -0.50 -19.00
C LYS A 211 0.24 -1.20 -19.66
N ALA A 212 0.36 -2.50 -19.94
CA ALA A 212 -0.70 -3.29 -20.57
C ALA A 212 -1.93 -3.46 -19.66
N LYS A 213 -1.72 -3.54 -18.34
CA LYS A 213 -2.79 -3.69 -17.33
C LYS A 213 -3.44 -2.36 -16.93
N GLY A 214 -2.88 -1.22 -17.35
CA GLY A 214 -3.13 0.16 -16.95
C GLY A 214 -4.54 0.48 -16.45
N GLN A 215 -4.62 1.27 -15.38
CA GLN A 215 -5.89 1.75 -14.82
C GLN A 215 -6.67 2.54 -15.87
N ASN A 216 -7.90 2.13 -16.11
CA ASN A 216 -8.82 2.86 -16.96
C ASN A 216 -9.16 4.22 -16.32
N ASN A 217 -9.04 5.32 -17.06
CA ASN A 217 -9.31 6.68 -16.58
C ASN A 217 -10.70 6.86 -15.94
N TRP A 218 -11.66 6.00 -16.28
CA TRP A 218 -12.99 5.96 -15.68
C TRP A 218 -12.98 5.59 -14.18
N ASN A 219 -11.94 4.92 -13.69
CA ASN A 219 -11.82 4.57 -12.28
C ASN A 219 -11.70 5.82 -11.38
N ALA A 220 -11.13 6.92 -11.88
CA ALA A 220 -11.00 8.16 -11.12
C ALA A 220 -12.39 8.75 -10.76
N PHE A 221 -13.35 8.74 -11.69
CA PHE A 221 -14.71 9.22 -11.42
C PHE A 221 -15.44 8.34 -10.39
N ASN A 222 -15.26 7.03 -10.47
CA ASN A 222 -15.84 6.09 -9.51
C ASN A 222 -15.26 6.30 -8.12
N ILE A 223 -13.94 6.53 -8.00
CA ILE A 223 -13.28 6.85 -6.74
C ILE A 223 -13.86 8.13 -6.13
N VAL A 224 -13.97 9.21 -6.91
CA VAL A 224 -14.53 10.48 -6.45
C VAL A 224 -15.97 10.31 -5.98
N GLY A 225 -16.83 9.65 -6.76
CA GLY A 225 -18.21 9.40 -6.39
C GLY A 225 -18.33 8.59 -5.09
N SER A 226 -17.49 7.57 -4.91
CA SER A 226 -17.44 6.77 -3.68
C SER A 226 -16.96 7.58 -2.47
N LEU A 227 -15.98 8.46 -2.63
CA LEU A 227 -15.47 9.33 -1.57
C LEU A 227 -16.51 10.35 -1.11
N ILE A 228 -17.24 10.97 -2.05
CA ILE A 228 -18.32 11.91 -1.72
C ILE A 228 -19.43 11.20 -0.96
N ARG A 229 -19.89 10.04 -1.48
CA ARG A 229 -20.91 9.23 -0.80
C ARG A 229 -20.45 8.86 0.61
N ARG A 230 -19.21 8.44 0.75
CA ARG A 230 -18.64 8.08 2.05
C ARG A 230 -18.65 9.25 3.02
N ARG A 231 -18.25 10.45 2.58
CA ARG A 231 -18.26 11.66 3.43
C ARG A 231 -19.67 12.04 3.86
N ILE A 232 -20.64 11.98 2.96
CA ILE A 232 -22.05 12.26 3.27
C ILE A 232 -22.58 11.28 4.31
N THR A 233 -22.32 9.96 4.13
CA THR A 233 -22.77 8.95 5.08
C THR A 233 -22.21 9.17 6.49
N GLU A 234 -20.96 9.60 6.62
CA GLU A 234 -20.36 9.88 7.93
C GLU A 234 -20.99 11.12 8.59
N ILE A 235 -21.25 12.21 7.83
CA ILE A 235 -21.88 13.42 8.35
C ILE A 235 -23.30 13.14 8.87
N ILE A 236 -24.01 12.19 8.24
CA ILE A 236 -25.39 11.82 8.68
C ILE A 236 -25.35 10.98 9.96
N HIS A 237 -24.23 10.31 10.25
CA HIS A 237 -24.09 9.41 11.41
C HIS A 237 -23.25 9.99 12.55
N GLU A 238 -22.67 11.21 12.39
CA GLU A 238 -22.09 12.03 13.45
C GLU A 238 -23.22 12.86 14.15
#